data_3f0f375fdc01845769e72fb664b47325
#
_entry.id   3f0f375fdc01845769e72fb664b47325
#
_cell.length_a   1.000
_cell.length_b   1.000
_cell.length_c   1.000
_cell.angle_alpha   90.00
_cell.angle_beta   90.00
_cell.angle_gamma   90.00
#
_symmetry.space_group_name_H-M   'P 1'
#
loop_
_entity.id
_entity.type
_entity.pdbx_description
1 polymer ?
#
loop_
_entity_poly.entity_id
_entity_poly.type
_entity_poly.pdbx_seq_one_letter_code
_entity_poly.pdbx_strand_id
1 'polypeptide(L)'
;MTTALRRLASARSRVVLGAYVPARTASWPDASRLFVVGDDLGWSIDDDRVRLTAAARRLGYEVAPSAWARFARRQAVFHPNHFDLLQPRWLDSSHRLGLSYFHGRPGTLGYPEFDHAYDALRRHAGRIDRVQVTHRELHELVLAAGVSAEKVFRIPIGVDLARFPLGDPDHRSAARRALGVPASAFVVGSFLKDGVGLGDGLEPKLVKGPDVLVATLARLREAIPELFVLLTGPARGFVRGELERLGIPHRHVQLGSRDELARPYHALDVQLVASRQEGGPKAALEAMATGVPLVATRVGQTPELATDGQDALLADVEDVEALSASVVRIRGDTALRESLRAAGRRTAEAYADERLDDRWAELLEGFVHRAR
;
A
#
# COMPACT_ATOMS: atom_id res chain seq x y z
N MET A 1 15.71 20.53 16.38
CA MET A 1 14.64 20.80 17.38
C MET A 1 14.49 19.56 18.25
N THR A 2 14.75 19.62 19.54
CA THR A 2 14.75 18.46 20.45
C THR A 2 13.34 17.85 20.60
N THR A 3 13.27 16.55 20.87
CA THR A 3 12.02 15.79 21.07
C THR A 3 11.11 16.42 22.14
N ALA A 4 11.70 17.09 23.14
CA ALA A 4 10.98 17.82 24.18
C ALA A 4 10.22 19.06 23.64
N LEU A 5 10.82 19.82 22.72
CA LEU A 5 10.17 20.98 22.09
C LEU A 5 9.03 20.57 21.15
N ARG A 6 9.15 19.43 20.47
CA ARG A 6 8.03 18.86 19.68
C ARG A 6 6.87 18.41 20.58
N ARG A 7 7.16 17.81 21.75
CA ARG A 7 6.14 17.41 22.74
C ARG A 7 5.42 18.61 23.36
N LEU A 8 6.14 19.69 23.68
CA LEU A 8 5.56 20.92 24.24
C LEU A 8 4.72 21.69 23.21
N ALA A 9 5.18 21.78 21.97
CA ALA A 9 4.41 22.35 20.87
C ALA A 9 3.13 21.55 20.63
N SER A 10 3.18 20.19 20.66
CA SER A 10 2.02 19.32 20.51
C SER A 10 1.03 19.46 21.68
N ALA A 11 1.51 19.67 22.91
CA ALA A 11 0.63 19.84 24.07
C ALA A 11 -0.12 21.18 24.01
N ARG A 12 0.58 22.29 23.70
CA ARG A 12 -0.07 23.60 23.49
C ARG A 12 -1.08 23.58 22.34
N SER A 13 -0.74 22.93 21.23
CA SER A 13 -1.66 22.75 20.10
C SER A 13 -2.90 21.95 20.51
N ARG A 14 -2.77 20.93 21.35
CA ARG A 14 -3.91 20.14 21.86
C ARG A 14 -4.83 20.97 22.75
N VAL A 15 -4.31 21.82 23.62
CA VAL A 15 -5.12 22.70 24.49
C VAL A 15 -5.88 23.70 23.63
N VAL A 16 -5.22 24.35 22.68
CA VAL A 16 -5.87 25.30 21.76
C VAL A 16 -6.93 24.61 20.92
N LEU A 17 -6.65 23.45 20.33
CA LEU A 17 -7.63 22.69 19.56
C LEU A 17 -8.79 22.19 20.42
N GLY A 18 -8.52 21.79 21.67
CA GLY A 18 -9.52 21.31 22.60
C GLY A 18 -10.59 22.36 22.97
N ALA A 19 -10.23 23.65 22.96
CA ALA A 19 -11.18 24.74 23.17
C ALA A 19 -11.81 25.25 21.85
N TYR A 20 -10.98 25.39 20.81
CA TYR A 20 -11.37 25.99 19.53
C TYR A 20 -12.29 25.08 18.70
N VAL A 21 -11.92 23.79 18.55
CA VAL A 21 -12.63 22.88 17.64
C VAL A 21 -14.05 22.62 18.11
N PRO A 22 -14.35 22.28 19.39
CA PRO A 22 -15.72 22.11 19.85
C PRO A 22 -16.60 23.33 19.59
N ALA A 23 -16.10 24.54 19.87
CA ALA A 23 -16.84 25.78 19.62
C ALA A 23 -17.10 25.99 18.12
N ARG A 24 -16.11 25.70 17.27
CA ARG A 24 -16.22 25.86 15.80
C ARG A 24 -17.13 24.82 15.16
N THR A 25 -17.20 23.62 15.71
CA THR A 25 -17.94 22.50 15.14
C THR A 25 -19.28 22.26 15.80
N ALA A 26 -19.64 23.02 16.84
CA ALA A 26 -20.89 22.85 17.59
C ALA A 26 -22.15 22.96 16.73
N SER A 27 -22.11 23.77 15.68
CA SER A 27 -23.21 23.98 14.74
C SER A 27 -23.21 23.02 13.55
N TRP A 28 -22.23 22.13 13.45
CA TRP A 28 -22.18 21.20 12.34
C TRP A 28 -23.27 20.15 12.46
N PRO A 29 -24.06 19.92 11.39
CA PRO A 29 -25.01 18.82 11.37
C PRO A 29 -24.27 17.49 11.54
N ASP A 30 -24.98 16.49 12.05
CA ASP A 30 -24.43 15.14 12.22
C ASP A 30 -23.98 14.57 10.88
N ALA A 31 -22.83 13.92 10.88
CA ALA A 31 -22.22 13.30 9.70
C ALA A 31 -22.07 14.25 8.48
N SER A 32 -21.98 15.57 8.70
CA SER A 32 -21.80 16.54 7.61
C SER A 32 -20.35 16.70 7.17
N ARG A 33 -19.40 16.12 7.89
CA ARG A 33 -17.96 16.18 7.60
C ARG A 33 -17.34 14.81 7.69
N LEU A 34 -16.43 14.55 6.75
CA LEU A 34 -15.56 13.39 6.77
C LEU A 34 -14.19 13.78 7.36
N PHE A 35 -13.73 13.01 8.31
CA PHE A 35 -12.36 13.03 8.78
C PHE A 35 -11.64 11.79 8.27
N VAL A 36 -10.71 11.95 7.34
CA VAL A 36 -9.80 10.87 6.95
C VAL A 36 -8.56 11.00 7.83
N VAL A 37 -8.45 10.13 8.82
CA VAL A 37 -7.37 10.17 9.80
C VAL A 37 -6.24 9.23 9.40
N GLY A 38 -5.04 9.43 9.94
CA GLY A 38 -3.85 8.63 9.66
C GLY A 38 -2.89 8.69 10.84
N ASP A 39 -1.78 7.96 10.74
CA ASP A 39 -0.72 7.95 11.76
C ASP A 39 0.34 9.04 11.54
N ASP A 40 0.30 9.75 10.42
CA ASP A 40 1.22 10.83 10.02
C ASP A 40 2.72 10.39 10.07
N LEU A 41 2.99 9.12 9.79
CA LEU A 41 4.34 8.54 9.79
C LEU A 41 5.02 8.58 8.41
N GLY A 42 4.33 9.09 7.38
CA GLY A 42 4.86 9.17 6.00
C GLY A 42 4.96 7.82 5.30
N TRP A 43 4.15 6.84 5.71
CA TRP A 43 4.13 5.50 5.14
C TRP A 43 3.10 5.37 4.01
N SER A 44 3.04 4.16 3.44
CA SER A 44 2.07 3.82 2.39
C SER A 44 0.59 4.03 2.79
N ILE A 45 0.29 3.98 4.09
CA ILE A 45 -1.04 4.27 4.65
C ILE A 45 -1.41 5.75 4.49
N ASP A 46 -0.44 6.66 4.55
CA ASP A 46 -0.69 8.08 4.30
C ASP A 46 -1.11 8.34 2.84
N ASP A 47 -0.64 7.54 1.87
CA ASP A 47 -1.15 7.61 0.51
C ASP A 47 -2.63 7.21 0.43
N ASP A 48 -3.04 6.17 1.16
CA ASP A 48 -4.44 5.74 1.17
C ASP A 48 -5.33 6.82 1.77
N ARG A 49 -4.85 7.53 2.79
CA ARG A 49 -5.50 8.73 3.33
C ARG A 49 -5.64 9.84 2.28
N VAL A 50 -4.58 10.11 1.53
CA VAL A 50 -4.58 11.13 0.47
C VAL A 50 -5.55 10.74 -0.65
N ARG A 51 -5.53 9.50 -1.11
CA ARG A 51 -6.42 8.97 -2.16
C ARG A 51 -7.89 9.05 -1.76
N LEU A 52 -8.26 8.56 -0.58
CA LEU A 52 -9.62 8.66 -0.08
C LEU A 52 -10.05 10.12 0.09
N THR A 53 -9.17 11.00 0.60
CA THR A 53 -9.46 12.43 0.70
C THR A 53 -9.74 13.04 -0.67
N ALA A 54 -8.97 12.69 -1.68
CA ALA A 54 -9.15 13.18 -3.05
C ALA A 54 -10.46 12.65 -3.66
N ALA A 55 -10.74 11.36 -3.54
CA ALA A 55 -11.98 10.73 -3.99
C ALA A 55 -13.21 11.37 -3.32
N ALA A 56 -13.22 11.51 -2.01
CA ALA A 56 -14.31 12.12 -1.28
C ALA A 56 -14.59 13.57 -1.75
N ARG A 57 -13.54 14.36 -2.01
CA ARG A 57 -13.67 15.72 -2.55
C ARG A 57 -14.23 15.76 -3.97
N ARG A 58 -13.75 14.87 -4.87
CA ARG A 58 -14.30 14.75 -6.23
C ARG A 58 -15.80 14.40 -6.20
N LEU A 59 -16.20 13.57 -5.24
CA LEU A 59 -17.58 13.16 -5.02
C LEU A 59 -18.46 14.21 -4.30
N GLY A 60 -17.91 15.39 -3.96
CA GLY A 60 -18.65 16.49 -3.36
C GLY A 60 -18.82 16.39 -1.84
N TYR A 61 -18.01 15.58 -1.15
CA TYR A 61 -18.01 15.51 0.31
C TYR A 61 -17.03 16.51 0.92
N GLU A 62 -17.41 17.12 2.05
CA GLU A 62 -16.53 17.99 2.80
C GLU A 62 -15.60 17.21 3.71
N VAL A 63 -14.30 17.28 3.43
CA VAL A 63 -13.25 16.64 4.23
C VAL A 63 -12.60 17.69 5.15
N ALA A 64 -12.77 17.49 6.45
CA ALA A 64 -12.24 18.36 7.49
C ALA A 64 -10.81 17.96 7.90
N PRO A 65 -10.04 18.88 8.52
CA PRO A 65 -8.68 18.59 8.98
C PRO A 65 -8.66 17.41 9.98
N SER A 66 -7.85 16.39 9.72
CA SER A 66 -7.78 15.15 10.53
C SER A 66 -7.49 15.42 12.01
N ALA A 67 -6.68 16.43 12.32
CA ALA A 67 -6.37 16.85 13.70
C ALA A 67 -7.61 17.26 14.52
N TRP A 68 -8.71 17.64 13.86
CA TRP A 68 -9.94 18.05 14.52
C TRP A 68 -10.83 16.86 14.93
N ALA A 69 -10.62 15.68 14.35
CA ALA A 69 -11.44 14.51 14.58
C ALA A 69 -11.61 14.14 16.06
N ARG A 70 -10.56 14.33 16.87
CA ARG A 70 -10.60 14.01 18.30
C ARG A 70 -11.43 14.98 19.16
N PHE A 71 -11.75 16.16 18.64
CA PHE A 71 -12.42 17.24 19.37
C PHE A 71 -13.83 17.51 18.81
N ALA A 72 -14.09 17.14 17.56
CA ALA A 72 -15.41 17.19 16.96
C ALA A 72 -16.30 16.04 17.48
N ARG A 73 -17.60 16.12 17.23
CA ARG A 73 -18.58 15.11 17.65
C ARG A 73 -19.51 14.75 16.50
N ARG A 74 -20.03 13.52 16.52
CA ARG A 74 -21.09 13.02 15.63
C ARG A 74 -20.81 13.23 14.13
N GLN A 75 -19.56 13.15 13.72
CA GLN A 75 -19.13 13.22 12.33
C GLN A 75 -18.74 11.83 11.82
N ALA A 76 -18.36 11.70 10.53
CA ALA A 76 -17.79 10.48 9.98
C ALA A 76 -16.26 10.49 10.13
N VAL A 77 -15.70 9.43 10.68
CA VAL A 77 -14.23 9.19 10.77
C VAL A 77 -13.89 7.94 10.01
N PHE A 78 -12.99 8.06 9.05
CA PHE A 78 -12.44 6.92 8.32
C PHE A 78 -10.94 6.81 8.54
N HIS A 79 -10.46 5.63 8.90
CA HIS A 79 -9.05 5.35 9.12
C HIS A 79 -8.56 4.24 8.18
N PRO A 80 -7.58 4.51 7.29
CA PRO A 80 -7.01 3.50 6.39
C PRO A 80 -6.22 2.39 7.11
N ASN A 81 -6.10 2.47 8.44
CA ASN A 81 -5.43 1.49 9.26
C ASN A 81 -6.37 0.97 10.37
N HIS A 82 -6.81 -0.28 10.25
CA HIS A 82 -7.72 -0.90 11.23
C HIS A 82 -7.10 -1.04 12.63
N PHE A 83 -5.78 -1.26 12.75
CA PHE A 83 -5.11 -1.35 14.05
C PHE A 83 -5.29 -0.08 14.89
N ASP A 84 -5.31 1.08 14.23
CA ASP A 84 -5.47 2.37 14.91
C ASP A 84 -6.95 2.72 15.16
N LEU A 85 -7.86 2.38 14.25
CA LEU A 85 -9.27 2.64 14.45
C LEU A 85 -9.86 1.76 15.56
N LEU A 86 -9.45 0.51 15.66
CA LEU A 86 -9.93 -0.44 16.67
C LEU A 86 -9.37 -0.16 18.08
N GLN A 87 -9.04 1.10 18.38
CA GLN A 87 -8.62 1.54 19.70
C GLN A 87 -9.78 2.22 20.45
N PRO A 88 -9.81 2.15 21.80
CA PRO A 88 -10.89 2.72 22.62
C PRO A 88 -11.19 4.19 22.28
N ARG A 89 -10.16 4.97 22.01
CA ARG A 89 -10.30 6.40 21.65
C ARG A 89 -11.26 6.68 20.47
N TRP A 90 -11.42 5.71 19.55
CA TRP A 90 -12.35 5.82 18.44
C TRP A 90 -13.64 5.04 18.73
N LEU A 91 -13.51 3.82 19.25
CA LEU A 91 -14.64 2.95 19.53
C LEU A 91 -15.64 3.59 20.51
N ASP A 92 -15.13 4.34 21.50
CA ASP A 92 -15.95 5.05 22.51
C ASP A 92 -16.39 6.44 22.04
N SER A 93 -16.01 6.87 20.83
CA SER A 93 -16.40 8.18 20.30
C SER A 93 -17.84 8.21 19.82
N SER A 94 -18.41 9.41 19.65
CA SER A 94 -19.74 9.59 19.06
C SER A 94 -19.74 9.62 17.53
N HIS A 95 -18.61 9.35 16.89
CA HIS A 95 -18.48 9.36 15.44
C HIS A 95 -19.06 8.11 14.79
N ARG A 96 -19.49 8.21 13.53
CA ARG A 96 -19.59 7.07 12.63
C ARG A 96 -18.19 6.61 12.28
N LEU A 97 -17.94 5.30 12.29
CA LEU A 97 -16.59 4.74 12.13
C LEU A 97 -16.46 3.92 10.86
N GLY A 98 -15.47 4.26 10.04
CA GLY A 98 -15.07 3.50 8.87
C GLY A 98 -13.59 3.15 8.93
N LEU A 99 -13.22 2.00 8.40
CA LEU A 99 -11.84 1.54 8.35
C LEU A 99 -11.51 0.81 7.05
N SER A 100 -10.21 0.75 6.73
CA SER A 100 -9.69 -0.20 5.75
C SER A 100 -9.08 -1.40 6.47
N TYR A 101 -9.48 -2.61 6.08
CA TYR A 101 -8.88 -3.85 6.54
C TYR A 101 -8.06 -4.45 5.40
N PHE A 102 -6.75 -4.19 5.39
CA PHE A 102 -5.89 -4.52 4.25
C PHE A 102 -5.06 -5.79 4.44
N HIS A 103 -4.77 -6.20 5.67
CA HIS A 103 -3.98 -7.39 5.98
C HIS A 103 -4.18 -7.76 7.44
N GLY A 104 -3.60 -8.87 7.87
CA GLY A 104 -3.70 -9.31 9.25
C GLY A 104 -4.63 -10.50 9.37
N ARG A 105 -4.32 -11.59 8.64
CA ARG A 105 -5.02 -12.87 8.83
C ARG A 105 -4.70 -13.38 10.23
N PRO A 106 -5.71 -13.68 11.07
CA PRO A 106 -5.48 -14.28 12.39
C PRO A 106 -4.78 -15.62 12.25
N GLY A 107 -3.99 -16.01 13.26
CA GLY A 107 -3.17 -17.22 13.26
C GLY A 107 -1.87 -17.10 12.45
N THR A 108 -1.50 -15.92 11.96
CA THR A 108 -0.21 -15.70 11.29
C THR A 108 0.92 -15.76 12.30
N LEU A 109 1.79 -16.77 12.19
CA LEU A 109 2.90 -16.97 13.13
C LEU A 109 3.82 -15.75 13.19
N GLY A 110 4.15 -15.33 14.40
CA GLY A 110 5.02 -14.17 14.65
C GLY A 110 4.31 -12.81 14.60
N TYR A 111 2.98 -12.78 14.41
CA TYR A 111 2.18 -11.55 14.30
C TYR A 111 0.96 -11.57 15.23
N PRO A 112 1.13 -11.63 16.55
CA PRO A 112 0.02 -11.67 17.50
C PRO A 112 -0.89 -10.44 17.43
N GLU A 113 -0.38 -9.31 16.91
CA GLU A 113 -1.18 -8.12 16.65
C GLU A 113 -2.31 -8.35 15.64
N PHE A 114 -2.18 -9.32 14.73
CA PHE A 114 -3.23 -9.68 13.78
C PHE A 114 -4.41 -10.35 14.49
N ASP A 115 -4.13 -11.26 15.42
CA ASP A 115 -5.15 -11.89 16.25
C ASP A 115 -5.85 -10.84 17.12
N HIS A 116 -5.09 -9.98 17.77
CA HIS A 116 -5.63 -8.90 18.60
C HIS A 116 -6.55 -7.95 17.82
N ALA A 117 -6.16 -7.56 16.61
CA ALA A 117 -6.96 -6.68 15.76
C ALA A 117 -8.23 -7.38 15.27
N TYR A 118 -8.13 -8.65 14.88
CA TYR A 118 -9.29 -9.43 14.45
C TYR A 118 -10.29 -9.66 15.59
N ASP A 119 -9.82 -9.96 16.80
CA ASP A 119 -10.64 -10.09 17.99
C ASP A 119 -11.28 -8.76 18.40
N ALA A 120 -10.58 -7.64 18.22
CA ALA A 120 -11.16 -6.31 18.42
C ALA A 120 -12.27 -6.04 17.41
N LEU A 121 -12.06 -6.37 16.14
CA LEU A 121 -13.10 -6.25 15.10
C LEU A 121 -14.32 -7.08 15.45
N ARG A 122 -14.16 -8.35 15.85
CA ARG A 122 -15.26 -9.23 16.26
C ARG A 122 -16.06 -8.67 17.43
N ARG A 123 -15.37 -8.19 18.47
CA ARG A 123 -16.04 -7.62 19.67
C ARG A 123 -16.80 -6.33 19.36
N HIS A 124 -16.36 -5.57 18.38
CA HIS A 124 -16.90 -4.25 18.07
C HIS A 124 -17.54 -4.17 16.66
N ALA A 125 -17.85 -5.30 16.03
CA ALA A 125 -18.42 -5.37 14.68
C ALA A 125 -19.68 -4.48 14.52
N GLY A 126 -20.56 -4.47 15.54
CA GLY A 126 -21.77 -3.63 15.55
C GLY A 126 -21.47 -2.13 15.60
N ARG A 127 -20.30 -1.73 16.10
CA ARG A 127 -19.89 -0.32 16.25
C ARG A 127 -19.28 0.26 14.96
N ILE A 128 -18.83 -0.60 14.04
CA ILE A 128 -18.25 -0.18 12.77
C ILE A 128 -19.35 0.02 11.74
N ASP A 129 -19.32 1.16 11.05
CA ASP A 129 -20.32 1.53 10.05
C ASP A 129 -19.89 1.22 8.63
N ARG A 130 -18.58 1.27 8.31
CA ARG A 130 -18.04 0.98 6.98
C ARG A 130 -16.69 0.28 7.09
N VAL A 131 -16.51 -0.76 6.28
CA VAL A 131 -15.23 -1.47 6.12
C VAL A 131 -14.88 -1.55 4.65
N GLN A 132 -13.73 -0.98 4.27
CA GLN A 132 -13.11 -1.23 2.98
C GLN A 132 -12.21 -2.47 3.07
N VAL A 133 -12.35 -3.37 2.13
CA VAL A 133 -11.43 -4.49 1.89
C VAL A 133 -10.99 -4.47 0.42
N THR A 134 -9.84 -5.06 0.12
CA THR A 134 -9.26 -4.97 -1.22
C THR A 134 -9.62 -6.15 -2.11
N HIS A 135 -9.86 -7.34 -1.55
CA HIS A 135 -10.10 -8.58 -2.27
C HIS A 135 -11.05 -9.52 -1.52
N ARG A 136 -11.46 -10.58 -2.19
CA ARG A 136 -12.49 -11.51 -1.69
C ARG A 136 -12.14 -12.16 -0.36
N GLU A 137 -10.91 -12.62 -0.18
CA GLU A 137 -10.51 -13.28 1.06
C GLU A 137 -10.68 -12.37 2.28
N LEU A 138 -10.26 -11.10 2.19
CA LEU A 138 -10.48 -10.15 3.28
C LEU A 138 -11.97 -9.81 3.47
N HIS A 139 -12.75 -9.80 2.39
CA HIS A 139 -14.19 -9.61 2.49
C HIS A 139 -14.82 -10.75 3.31
N GLU A 140 -14.51 -11.99 2.99
CA GLU A 140 -14.98 -13.17 3.72
C GLU A 140 -14.52 -13.15 5.19
N LEU A 141 -13.25 -12.76 5.43
CA LEU A 141 -12.69 -12.65 6.78
C LEU A 141 -13.44 -11.61 7.65
N VAL A 142 -13.77 -10.46 7.07
CA VAL A 142 -14.49 -9.39 7.77
C VAL A 142 -15.95 -9.79 8.05
N LEU A 143 -16.61 -10.48 7.12
CA LEU A 143 -17.94 -11.05 7.35
C LEU A 143 -17.91 -12.10 8.46
N ALA A 144 -16.91 -12.97 8.48
CA ALA A 144 -16.73 -13.98 9.54
C ALA A 144 -16.44 -13.34 10.92
N ALA A 145 -15.92 -12.11 10.97
CA ALA A 145 -15.81 -11.32 12.20
C ALA A 145 -17.15 -10.77 12.71
N GLY A 146 -18.26 -10.96 11.97
CA GLY A 146 -19.60 -10.53 12.36
C GLY A 146 -19.97 -9.11 11.89
N VAL A 147 -19.20 -8.51 11.00
CA VAL A 147 -19.58 -7.26 10.33
C VAL A 147 -20.66 -7.56 9.30
N SER A 148 -21.78 -6.83 9.33
CA SER A 148 -22.88 -7.02 8.39
C SER A 148 -22.45 -6.71 6.95
N ALA A 149 -22.95 -7.49 5.99
CA ALA A 149 -22.51 -7.44 4.59
C ALA A 149 -22.71 -6.05 3.94
N GLU A 150 -23.78 -5.33 4.30
CA GLU A 150 -24.08 -3.98 3.81
C GLU A 150 -23.09 -2.91 4.28
N LYS A 151 -22.21 -3.26 5.23
CA LYS A 151 -21.15 -2.38 5.75
C LYS A 151 -19.76 -2.68 5.13
N VAL A 152 -19.63 -3.75 4.35
CA VAL A 152 -18.35 -4.22 3.81
C VAL A 152 -18.27 -3.94 2.31
N PHE A 153 -17.33 -3.12 1.91
CA PHE A 153 -17.15 -2.65 0.54
C PHE A 153 -15.81 -3.14 -0.03
N ARG A 154 -15.87 -3.82 -1.18
CA ARG A 154 -14.67 -4.30 -1.85
C ARG A 154 -14.15 -3.23 -2.82
N ILE A 155 -13.19 -2.45 -2.36
CA ILE A 155 -12.54 -1.37 -3.11
C ILE A 155 -11.04 -1.68 -3.16
N PRO A 156 -10.49 -2.08 -4.31
CA PRO A 156 -9.06 -2.34 -4.45
C PRO A 156 -8.23 -1.06 -4.25
N ILE A 157 -6.95 -1.23 -3.94
CA ILE A 157 -6.01 -0.12 -3.94
C ILE A 157 -5.73 0.23 -5.41
N GLY A 158 -5.98 1.46 -5.80
CA GLY A 158 -5.75 1.97 -7.15
C GLY A 158 -4.33 2.48 -7.36
N VAL A 159 -4.13 3.14 -8.50
CA VAL A 159 -2.86 3.80 -8.87
C VAL A 159 -3.12 5.18 -9.46
N ASP A 160 -2.29 6.15 -9.08
CA ASP A 160 -2.26 7.48 -9.66
C ASP A 160 -1.42 7.45 -10.96
N LEU A 161 -2.09 7.46 -12.11
CA LEU A 161 -1.42 7.40 -13.41
C LEU A 161 -0.61 8.66 -13.76
N ALA A 162 -0.94 9.80 -13.16
CA ALA A 162 -0.16 11.03 -13.34
C ALA A 162 1.17 10.96 -12.58
N ARG A 163 1.16 10.35 -11.40
CA ARG A 163 2.38 10.08 -10.62
C ARG A 163 3.22 8.95 -11.24
N PHE A 164 2.59 7.96 -11.86
CA PHE A 164 3.26 6.80 -12.49
C PHE A 164 3.03 6.77 -14.00
N PRO A 165 3.64 7.73 -14.75
CA PRO A 165 3.51 7.78 -16.19
C PRO A 165 4.20 6.60 -16.86
N LEU A 166 3.69 6.19 -18.02
CA LEU A 166 4.30 5.15 -18.84
C LEU A 166 5.72 5.59 -19.24
N GLY A 167 6.71 4.72 -18.97
CA GLY A 167 8.10 4.96 -19.33
C GLY A 167 8.38 4.71 -20.83
N ASP A 168 9.37 5.38 -21.35
CA ASP A 168 9.94 5.20 -22.67
C ASP A 168 11.47 4.98 -22.58
N PRO A 169 12.21 4.75 -23.70
CA PRO A 169 13.65 4.55 -23.67
C PRO A 169 14.44 5.72 -23.08
N ASP A 170 13.98 6.96 -23.22
CA ASP A 170 14.65 8.14 -22.67
C ASP A 170 14.47 8.21 -21.16
N HIS A 171 13.25 7.99 -20.66
CA HIS A 171 12.98 7.82 -19.22
C HIS A 171 13.85 6.72 -18.60
N ARG A 172 13.96 5.56 -19.28
CA ARG A 172 14.80 4.44 -18.81
C ARG A 172 16.27 4.85 -18.73
N SER A 173 16.81 5.45 -19.78
CA SER A 173 18.22 5.85 -19.84
C SER A 173 18.54 6.92 -18.80
N ALA A 174 17.67 7.92 -18.64
CA ALA A 174 17.79 8.97 -17.63
C ALA A 174 17.72 8.40 -16.20
N ALA A 175 16.77 7.52 -15.93
CA ALA A 175 16.61 6.88 -14.62
C ALA A 175 17.85 6.06 -14.24
N ARG A 176 18.36 5.22 -15.15
CA ARG A 176 19.57 4.41 -14.90
C ARG A 176 20.79 5.27 -14.63
N ARG A 177 21.03 6.32 -15.40
CA ARG A 177 22.14 7.26 -15.15
C ARG A 177 22.00 7.94 -13.78
N ALA A 178 20.80 8.46 -13.45
CA ALA A 178 20.57 9.16 -12.21
C ALA A 178 20.73 8.26 -10.97
N LEU A 179 20.40 6.97 -11.12
CA LEU A 179 20.45 5.99 -10.04
C LEU A 179 21.79 5.20 -10.01
N GLY A 180 22.71 5.45 -10.93
CA GLY A 180 23.98 4.74 -11.01
C GLY A 180 23.81 3.24 -11.33
N VAL A 181 22.79 2.91 -12.13
CA VAL A 181 22.51 1.55 -12.61
C VAL A 181 23.26 1.34 -13.93
N PRO A 182 24.04 0.25 -14.09
CA PRO A 182 24.76 -0.02 -15.34
C PRO A 182 23.79 -0.13 -16.52
N ALA A 183 24.15 0.45 -17.67
CA ALA A 183 23.31 0.46 -18.86
C ALA A 183 22.99 -0.96 -19.38
N SER A 184 23.97 -1.88 -19.28
CA SER A 184 23.88 -3.27 -19.72
C SER A 184 23.22 -4.21 -18.70
N ALA A 185 22.92 -3.74 -17.48
CA ALA A 185 22.36 -4.60 -16.44
C ALA A 185 20.92 -5.03 -16.75
N PHE A 186 20.57 -6.26 -16.38
CA PHE A 186 19.20 -6.69 -16.23
C PHE A 186 18.74 -6.38 -14.80
N VAL A 187 17.78 -5.45 -14.67
CA VAL A 187 17.44 -4.83 -13.40
C VAL A 187 16.15 -5.40 -12.83
N VAL A 188 16.26 -6.09 -11.70
CA VAL A 188 15.12 -6.58 -10.91
C VAL A 188 14.85 -5.58 -9.81
N GLY A 189 13.62 -5.07 -9.75
CA GLY A 189 13.16 -4.16 -8.70
C GLY A 189 12.44 -4.89 -7.57
N SER A 190 12.62 -4.42 -6.33
CA SER A 190 11.81 -4.82 -5.17
C SER A 190 11.55 -3.60 -4.30
N PHE A 191 10.35 -3.03 -4.44
CA PHE A 191 9.96 -1.74 -3.85
C PHE A 191 8.93 -1.95 -2.73
N LEU A 192 9.39 -2.57 -1.65
CA LEU A 192 8.60 -2.90 -0.47
C LEU A 192 9.35 -2.49 0.80
N LYS A 193 8.61 -2.33 1.91
CA LYS A 193 9.19 -2.32 3.25
C LYS A 193 9.13 -3.75 3.78
N ASP A 194 10.23 -4.47 3.80
CA ASP A 194 10.33 -5.87 4.19
C ASP A 194 11.13 -6.13 5.47
N GLY A 195 11.53 -5.08 6.17
CA GLY A 195 12.10 -5.16 7.52
C GLY A 195 11.12 -4.71 8.59
N VAL A 196 11.30 -5.23 9.81
CA VAL A 196 10.51 -4.86 11.00
C VAL A 196 10.97 -3.49 11.52
N GLY A 197 10.02 -2.72 12.07
CA GLY A 197 10.30 -1.45 12.76
C GLY A 197 10.55 -0.27 11.82
N LEU A 198 11.11 0.81 12.40
CA LEU A 198 11.39 2.10 11.73
C LEU A 198 12.88 2.32 11.43
N GLY A 199 13.73 1.41 11.89
CA GLY A 199 15.18 1.47 11.71
C GLY A 199 15.64 0.84 10.41
N ASP A 200 16.83 0.27 10.43
CA ASP A 200 17.49 -0.30 9.24
C ASP A 200 16.77 -1.53 8.68
N GLY A 201 15.92 -2.20 9.49
CA GLY A 201 15.18 -3.40 9.06
C GLY A 201 16.06 -4.64 8.92
N LEU A 202 16.93 -4.87 9.91
CA LEU A 202 17.77 -6.07 9.99
C LEU A 202 16.95 -7.32 10.28
N GLU A 203 15.85 -7.18 11.01
CA GLU A 203 14.88 -8.25 11.25
C GLU A 203 13.90 -8.34 10.06
N PRO A 204 13.77 -9.53 9.41
CA PRO A 204 12.90 -9.70 8.25
C PRO A 204 11.43 -9.68 8.66
N LYS A 205 10.62 -8.93 7.92
CA LYS A 205 9.15 -8.96 8.03
C LYS A 205 8.61 -10.10 7.16
N LEU A 206 8.53 -11.31 7.71
CA LEU A 206 8.29 -12.55 6.95
C LEU A 206 7.01 -12.55 6.10
N VAL A 207 5.93 -11.85 6.51
CA VAL A 207 4.73 -11.68 5.67
C VAL A 207 5.01 -10.97 4.34
N LYS A 208 6.12 -10.23 4.23
CA LYS A 208 6.58 -9.59 3.00
C LYS A 208 7.55 -10.43 2.17
N GLY A 209 7.91 -11.64 2.64
CA GLY A 209 8.74 -12.61 1.94
C GLY A 209 10.17 -12.14 1.59
N PRO A 210 10.90 -11.41 2.48
CA PRO A 210 12.27 -10.99 2.16
C PRO A 210 13.22 -12.16 1.97
N ASP A 211 13.03 -13.25 2.65
CA ASP A 211 13.75 -14.51 2.51
C ASP A 211 13.44 -15.22 1.18
N VAL A 212 12.18 -15.24 0.77
CA VAL A 212 11.75 -15.74 -0.57
C VAL A 212 12.35 -14.89 -1.68
N LEU A 213 12.34 -13.55 -1.51
CA LEU A 213 13.00 -12.64 -2.44
C LEU A 213 14.50 -12.94 -2.58
N VAL A 214 15.21 -13.08 -1.45
CA VAL A 214 16.65 -13.39 -1.45
C VAL A 214 16.93 -14.73 -2.12
N ALA A 215 16.16 -15.77 -1.79
CA ALA A 215 16.31 -17.09 -2.42
C ALA A 215 16.07 -17.04 -3.95
N THR A 216 15.06 -16.29 -4.39
CA THR A 216 14.78 -16.06 -5.81
C THR A 216 15.94 -15.34 -6.49
N LEU A 217 16.48 -14.27 -5.89
CA LEU A 217 17.59 -13.50 -6.44
C LEU A 217 18.90 -14.31 -6.47
N ALA A 218 19.13 -15.20 -5.51
CA ALA A 218 20.28 -16.13 -5.54
C ALA A 218 20.22 -17.04 -6.77
N ARG A 219 19.06 -17.64 -7.07
CA ARG A 219 18.90 -18.45 -8.29
C ARG A 219 19.05 -17.62 -9.56
N LEU A 220 18.53 -16.39 -9.57
CA LEU A 220 18.66 -15.48 -10.72
C LEU A 220 20.11 -15.10 -10.97
N ARG A 221 20.94 -14.96 -9.94
CA ARG A 221 22.36 -14.65 -10.07
C ARG A 221 23.13 -15.72 -10.88
N GLU A 222 22.74 -16.99 -10.74
CA GLU A 222 23.32 -18.09 -11.50
C GLU A 222 22.88 -18.06 -12.98
N ALA A 223 21.63 -17.68 -13.23
CA ALA A 223 21.04 -17.68 -14.58
C ALA A 223 21.26 -16.37 -15.37
N ILE A 224 21.51 -15.26 -14.68
CA ILE A 224 21.61 -13.91 -15.27
C ILE A 224 22.92 -13.25 -14.80
N PRO A 225 24.02 -13.37 -15.57
CA PRO A 225 25.34 -12.81 -15.19
C PRO A 225 25.31 -11.28 -14.97
N GLU A 226 24.49 -10.55 -15.74
CA GLU A 226 24.31 -9.10 -15.66
C GLU A 226 23.20 -8.66 -14.68
N LEU A 227 22.77 -9.53 -13.78
CA LEU A 227 21.77 -9.23 -12.76
C LEU A 227 22.19 -8.03 -11.91
N PHE A 228 21.29 -7.09 -11.75
CA PHE A 228 21.39 -5.96 -10.83
C PHE A 228 20.09 -5.79 -10.07
N VAL A 229 20.13 -5.58 -8.75
CA VAL A 229 18.94 -5.43 -7.93
C VAL A 229 18.77 -3.97 -7.51
N LEU A 230 17.60 -3.40 -7.78
CA LEU A 230 17.26 -2.06 -7.33
C LEU A 230 16.21 -2.14 -6.20
N LEU A 231 16.55 -1.58 -5.06
CA LEU A 231 15.71 -1.55 -3.88
C LEU A 231 15.27 -0.11 -3.58
N THR A 232 14.02 0.07 -3.19
CA THR A 232 13.53 1.31 -2.57
C THR A 232 12.78 1.01 -1.29
N GLY A 233 12.42 2.07 -0.56
CA GLY A 233 11.67 1.98 0.68
C GLY A 233 12.55 1.89 1.93
N PRO A 234 11.95 2.11 3.10
CA PRO A 234 12.67 2.04 4.39
C PRO A 234 12.87 0.58 4.83
N ALA A 235 13.75 0.40 5.82
CA ALA A 235 13.92 -0.87 6.54
C ALA A 235 14.26 -2.07 5.61
N ARG A 236 15.30 -1.92 4.77
CA ARG A 236 15.77 -2.94 3.82
C ARG A 236 17.09 -3.64 4.25
N GLY A 237 17.47 -3.52 5.53
CA GLY A 237 18.77 -3.99 6.02
C GLY A 237 18.97 -5.50 5.88
N PHE A 238 17.95 -6.32 6.13
CA PHE A 238 18.04 -7.78 5.94
C PHE A 238 18.35 -8.12 4.48
N VAL A 239 17.54 -7.64 3.54
CA VAL A 239 17.74 -7.95 2.10
C VAL A 239 19.09 -7.44 1.62
N ARG A 240 19.48 -6.22 2.00
CA ARG A 240 20.79 -5.66 1.62
C ARG A 240 21.95 -6.53 2.11
N GLY A 241 21.93 -6.91 3.40
CA GLY A 241 22.99 -7.75 3.97
C GLY A 241 23.09 -9.11 3.28
N GLU A 242 21.96 -9.72 2.91
CA GLU A 242 21.97 -10.97 2.17
C GLU A 242 22.47 -10.81 0.73
N LEU A 243 22.12 -9.70 0.05
CA LEU A 243 22.66 -9.42 -1.29
C LEU A 243 24.18 -9.19 -1.25
N GLU A 244 24.69 -8.49 -0.24
CA GLU A 244 26.12 -8.30 0.00
C GLU A 244 26.82 -9.65 0.23
N ARG A 245 26.27 -10.50 1.08
CA ARG A 245 26.81 -11.85 1.37
C ARG A 245 26.84 -12.74 0.12
N LEU A 246 25.84 -12.63 -0.75
CA LEU A 246 25.74 -13.39 -2.02
C LEU A 246 26.52 -12.76 -3.18
N GLY A 247 27.16 -11.61 -2.98
CA GLY A 247 27.86 -10.88 -4.04
C GLY A 247 26.95 -10.46 -5.19
N ILE A 248 25.66 -10.17 -4.92
CA ILE A 248 24.70 -9.71 -5.92
C ILE A 248 24.80 -8.18 -6.04
N PRO A 249 25.15 -7.64 -7.22
CA PRO A 249 25.19 -6.20 -7.43
C PRO A 249 23.82 -5.56 -7.18
N HIS A 250 23.80 -4.55 -6.32
CA HIS A 250 22.53 -3.92 -5.97
C HIS A 250 22.70 -2.44 -5.59
N ARG A 251 21.60 -1.73 -5.56
CA ARG A 251 21.51 -0.37 -5.02
C ARG A 251 20.22 -0.19 -4.24
N HIS A 252 20.31 0.38 -3.05
CA HIS A 252 19.18 0.83 -2.26
C HIS A 252 19.06 2.35 -2.37
N VAL A 253 17.90 2.83 -2.82
CA VAL A 253 17.61 4.24 -3.00
C VAL A 253 16.56 4.68 -1.98
N GLN A 254 16.92 5.61 -1.14
CA GLN A 254 15.98 6.32 -0.27
C GLN A 254 15.50 7.58 -0.99
N LEU A 255 14.20 7.69 -1.17
CA LEU A 255 13.59 8.82 -1.87
C LEU A 255 13.21 9.90 -0.85
N GLY A 256 13.37 11.16 -1.23
CA GLY A 256 12.96 12.30 -0.42
C GLY A 256 11.45 12.49 -0.40
N SER A 257 10.77 12.05 -1.47
CA SER A 257 9.33 12.10 -1.64
C SER A 257 8.84 10.88 -2.40
N ARG A 258 7.59 10.49 -2.15
CA ARG A 258 6.93 9.44 -2.95
C ARG A 258 6.65 9.87 -4.40
N ASP A 259 6.65 11.15 -4.68
CA ASP A 259 6.50 11.67 -6.05
C ASP A 259 7.71 11.33 -6.95
N GLU A 260 8.85 11.00 -6.34
CA GLU A 260 10.03 10.55 -7.06
C GLU A 260 10.00 9.05 -7.40
N LEU A 261 8.99 8.30 -6.91
CA LEU A 261 8.98 6.82 -6.98
C LEU A 261 8.84 6.28 -8.41
N ALA A 262 8.28 7.03 -9.35
CA ALA A 262 8.20 6.63 -10.76
C ALA A 262 9.59 6.43 -11.40
N ARG A 263 10.57 7.26 -11.03
CA ARG A 263 11.93 7.20 -11.59
C ARG A 263 12.61 5.84 -11.36
N PRO A 264 12.64 5.26 -10.14
CA PRO A 264 13.15 3.91 -9.94
C PRO A 264 12.45 2.85 -10.80
N TYR A 265 11.12 2.92 -10.98
CA TYR A 265 10.41 1.97 -11.85
C TYR A 265 10.92 2.05 -13.29
N HIS A 266 11.12 3.24 -13.86
CA HIS A 266 11.64 3.38 -15.23
C HIS A 266 13.02 2.75 -15.44
N ALA A 267 13.81 2.51 -14.38
CA ALA A 267 15.11 1.84 -14.49
C ALA A 267 15.00 0.31 -14.61
N LEU A 268 13.84 -0.28 -14.30
CA LEU A 268 13.65 -1.74 -14.18
C LEU A 268 13.45 -2.44 -15.52
N ASP A 269 13.79 -3.73 -15.53
CA ASP A 269 13.37 -4.72 -16.52
C ASP A 269 12.19 -5.53 -16.01
N VAL A 270 12.10 -5.73 -14.70
CA VAL A 270 11.01 -6.46 -14.03
C VAL A 270 10.86 -6.00 -12.59
N GLN A 271 9.63 -5.88 -12.11
CA GLN A 271 9.30 -5.74 -10.70
C GLN A 271 8.98 -7.11 -10.12
N LEU A 272 9.61 -7.45 -8.99
CA LEU A 272 9.39 -8.70 -8.27
C LEU A 272 8.70 -8.44 -6.92
N VAL A 273 7.60 -9.13 -6.67
CA VAL A 273 6.85 -9.13 -5.41
C VAL A 273 6.76 -10.57 -4.90
N ALA A 274 7.45 -10.87 -3.80
CA ALA A 274 7.57 -12.22 -3.23
C ALA A 274 6.82 -12.38 -1.89
N SER A 275 5.81 -11.56 -1.64
CA SER A 275 5.10 -11.51 -0.36
C SER A 275 4.31 -12.78 -0.06
N ARG A 276 4.17 -13.12 1.24
CA ARG A 276 3.28 -14.17 1.74
C ARG A 276 1.88 -13.68 2.04
N GLN A 277 1.76 -12.41 2.40
CA GLN A 277 0.46 -11.80 2.72
C GLN A 277 0.47 -10.30 2.40
N GLU A 278 -0.56 -9.85 1.70
CA GLU A 278 -0.79 -8.46 1.32
C GLU A 278 -2.29 -8.14 1.32
N GLY A 279 -2.64 -6.88 1.50
CA GLY A 279 -3.95 -6.39 1.11
C GLY A 279 -3.99 -6.08 -0.38
N GLY A 280 -3.02 -5.27 -0.81
CA GLY A 280 -2.78 -4.96 -2.21
C GLY A 280 -1.36 -4.40 -2.33
N PRO A 281 -0.42 -5.15 -2.90
CA PRO A 281 0.93 -4.64 -3.09
C PRO A 281 0.90 -3.48 -4.09
N LYS A 282 1.03 -2.25 -3.59
CA LYS A 282 1.02 -1.04 -4.45
C LYS A 282 2.04 -1.13 -5.58
N ALA A 283 3.20 -1.73 -5.27
CA ALA A 283 4.26 -1.96 -6.24
C ALA A 283 3.81 -2.74 -7.50
N ALA A 284 2.74 -3.54 -7.40
CA ALA A 284 2.21 -4.27 -8.56
C ALA A 284 1.59 -3.30 -9.58
N LEU A 285 0.62 -2.49 -9.17
CA LEU A 285 -0.02 -1.52 -10.06
C LEU A 285 0.91 -0.36 -10.46
N GLU A 286 1.82 0.05 -9.58
CA GLU A 286 2.84 1.07 -9.86
C GLU A 286 3.80 0.61 -10.99
N ALA A 287 4.24 -0.67 -10.94
CA ALA A 287 5.03 -1.29 -12.01
C ALA A 287 4.25 -1.35 -13.32
N MET A 288 3.03 -1.87 -13.28
CA MET A 288 2.16 -1.97 -14.46
C MET A 288 1.89 -0.58 -15.08
N ALA A 289 1.63 0.44 -14.26
CA ALA A 289 1.39 1.81 -14.72
C ALA A 289 2.61 2.40 -15.44
N THR A 290 3.81 2.13 -14.94
CA THR A 290 5.07 2.61 -15.55
C THR A 290 5.53 1.75 -16.74
N GLY A 291 4.80 0.69 -17.07
CA GLY A 291 5.11 -0.21 -18.16
C GLY A 291 6.24 -1.20 -17.81
N VAL A 292 6.41 -1.52 -16.54
CA VAL A 292 7.37 -2.54 -16.07
C VAL A 292 6.65 -3.87 -15.92
N PRO A 293 7.13 -4.95 -16.54
CA PRO A 293 6.60 -6.30 -16.34
C PRO A 293 6.60 -6.69 -14.86
N LEU A 294 5.51 -7.32 -14.41
CA LEU A 294 5.34 -7.77 -13.04
C LEU A 294 5.52 -9.28 -12.93
N VAL A 295 6.35 -9.71 -11.97
CA VAL A 295 6.37 -11.07 -11.43
C VAL A 295 5.96 -10.98 -9.96
N ALA A 296 4.93 -11.71 -9.55
CA ALA A 296 4.39 -11.59 -8.20
C ALA A 296 3.85 -12.92 -7.68
N THR A 297 3.86 -13.07 -6.35
CA THR A 297 3.09 -14.13 -5.69
C THR A 297 1.59 -13.81 -5.74
N ARG A 298 0.75 -14.87 -5.74
CA ARG A 298 -0.72 -14.77 -5.74
C ARG A 298 -1.25 -14.34 -4.37
N VAL A 299 -1.02 -13.07 -4.01
CA VAL A 299 -1.40 -12.51 -2.70
C VAL A 299 -2.23 -11.24 -2.85
N GLY A 300 -3.10 -11.03 -1.87
CA GLY A 300 -3.94 -9.84 -1.78
C GLY A 300 -4.81 -9.68 -3.03
N GLN A 301 -4.94 -8.45 -3.48
CA GLN A 301 -5.72 -8.14 -4.69
C GLN A 301 -5.06 -8.59 -6.00
N THR A 302 -3.77 -8.96 -6.02
CA THR A 302 -3.02 -9.24 -7.25
C THR A 302 -3.69 -10.27 -8.16
N PRO A 303 -4.14 -11.46 -7.66
CA PRO A 303 -4.81 -12.45 -8.51
C PRO A 303 -6.23 -12.06 -8.95
N GLU A 304 -6.80 -10.99 -8.41
CA GLU A 304 -8.09 -10.44 -8.84
C GLU A 304 -7.91 -9.28 -9.85
N LEU A 305 -6.72 -8.65 -9.87
CA LEU A 305 -6.38 -7.56 -10.80
C LEU A 305 -5.76 -8.08 -12.09
N ALA A 306 -4.90 -9.09 -11.96
CA ALA A 306 -4.04 -9.56 -13.03
C ALA A 306 -4.32 -11.01 -13.41
N THR A 307 -4.23 -11.29 -14.72
CA THR A 307 -4.34 -12.63 -15.28
C THR A 307 -2.96 -13.17 -15.61
N ASP A 308 -2.61 -14.29 -14.99
CA ASP A 308 -1.31 -14.95 -15.20
C ASP A 308 -1.03 -15.23 -16.66
N GLY A 309 0.17 -14.92 -17.12
CA GLY A 309 0.63 -15.07 -18.50
C GLY A 309 0.09 -14.01 -19.47
N GLN A 310 -0.81 -13.11 -19.05
CA GLN A 310 -1.37 -12.06 -19.92
C GLN A 310 -0.85 -10.67 -19.59
N ASP A 311 -0.99 -10.23 -18.34
CA ASP A 311 -0.59 -8.89 -17.87
C ASP A 311 0.37 -8.91 -16.68
N ALA A 312 0.60 -10.09 -16.09
CA ALA A 312 1.64 -10.40 -15.12
C ALA A 312 2.04 -11.87 -15.22
N LEU A 313 3.16 -12.24 -14.58
CA LEU A 313 3.48 -13.64 -14.29
C LEU A 313 3.30 -13.87 -12.79
N LEU A 314 2.40 -14.80 -12.44
CA LEU A 314 2.00 -15.06 -11.07
C LEU A 314 2.47 -16.45 -10.61
N ALA A 315 3.12 -16.50 -9.47
CA ALA A 315 3.55 -17.75 -8.81
C ALA A 315 2.77 -17.98 -7.51
N ASP A 316 2.76 -19.19 -7.02
CA ASP A 316 2.25 -19.48 -5.69
C ASP A 316 3.19 -18.92 -4.62
N VAL A 317 2.65 -18.72 -3.42
CA VAL A 317 3.42 -18.22 -2.29
C VAL A 317 4.57 -19.19 -1.98
N GLU A 318 5.77 -18.64 -1.77
CA GLU A 318 7.02 -19.39 -1.49
C GLU A 318 7.58 -20.19 -2.68
N ASP A 319 6.96 -20.14 -3.84
CA ASP A 319 7.48 -20.82 -5.04
C ASP A 319 8.64 -20.03 -5.67
N VAL A 320 9.83 -20.20 -5.08
CA VAL A 320 11.07 -19.58 -5.54
C VAL A 320 11.42 -20.02 -6.97
N GLU A 321 11.08 -21.26 -7.35
CA GLU A 321 11.37 -21.80 -8.68
C GLU A 321 10.53 -21.09 -9.75
N ALA A 322 9.20 -21.04 -9.56
CA ALA A 322 8.32 -20.35 -10.49
C ALA A 322 8.61 -18.84 -10.59
N LEU A 323 8.92 -18.19 -9.46
CA LEU A 323 9.34 -16.78 -9.46
C LEU A 323 10.60 -16.56 -10.28
N SER A 324 11.64 -17.38 -10.08
CA SER A 324 12.90 -17.24 -10.81
C SER A 324 12.75 -17.60 -12.30
N ALA A 325 12.03 -18.67 -12.63
CA ALA A 325 11.75 -19.06 -14.01
C ALA A 325 10.97 -17.96 -14.77
N SER A 326 10.00 -17.31 -14.12
CA SER A 326 9.23 -16.19 -14.67
C SER A 326 10.12 -15.00 -15.03
N VAL A 327 11.07 -14.63 -14.16
CA VAL A 327 12.03 -13.55 -14.44
C VAL A 327 12.96 -13.91 -15.59
N VAL A 328 13.50 -15.15 -15.62
CA VAL A 328 14.35 -15.64 -16.71
C VAL A 328 13.60 -15.63 -18.04
N ARG A 329 12.35 -16.03 -18.04
CA ARG A 329 11.47 -16.01 -19.22
C ARG A 329 11.27 -14.58 -19.75
N ILE A 330 10.98 -13.60 -18.88
CA ILE A 330 10.88 -12.17 -19.27
C ILE A 330 12.20 -11.67 -19.90
N ARG A 331 13.36 -12.09 -19.35
CA ARG A 331 14.66 -11.71 -19.90
C ARG A 331 14.89 -12.30 -21.29
N GLY A 332 14.54 -13.56 -21.50
CA GLY A 332 14.80 -14.29 -22.75
C GLY A 332 13.77 -14.04 -23.87
N ASP A 333 12.57 -13.60 -23.54
CA ASP A 333 11.46 -13.45 -24.48
C ASP A 333 11.02 -11.99 -24.59
N THR A 334 11.50 -11.30 -25.62
CA THR A 334 11.16 -9.91 -25.90
C THR A 334 9.67 -9.72 -26.23
N ALA A 335 9.06 -10.66 -26.96
CA ALA A 335 7.65 -10.59 -27.34
C ALA A 335 6.75 -10.68 -26.09
N LEU A 336 7.05 -11.63 -25.20
CA LEU A 336 6.37 -11.72 -23.90
C LEU A 336 6.53 -10.44 -23.08
N ARG A 337 7.75 -9.91 -23.00
CA ARG A 337 8.01 -8.69 -22.23
C ARG A 337 7.18 -7.50 -22.74
N GLU A 338 7.11 -7.28 -24.04
CA GLU A 338 6.31 -6.20 -24.63
C GLU A 338 4.80 -6.46 -24.46
N SER A 339 4.36 -7.71 -24.55
CA SER A 339 2.97 -8.09 -24.28
C SER A 339 2.57 -7.78 -22.85
N LEU A 340 3.38 -8.21 -21.87
CA LEU A 340 3.14 -7.95 -20.44
C LEU A 340 3.16 -6.45 -20.13
N ARG A 341 4.07 -5.70 -20.75
CA ARG A 341 4.13 -4.24 -20.63
C ARG A 341 2.83 -3.58 -21.09
N ALA A 342 2.37 -3.92 -22.29
CA ALA A 342 1.17 -3.33 -22.87
C ALA A 342 -0.10 -3.75 -22.11
N ALA A 343 -0.22 -5.02 -21.75
CA ALA A 343 -1.38 -5.54 -21.02
C ALA A 343 -1.41 -5.02 -19.57
N GLY A 344 -0.28 -5.05 -18.87
CA GLY A 344 -0.17 -4.51 -17.52
C GLY A 344 -0.54 -3.01 -17.44
N ARG A 345 -0.11 -2.23 -18.45
CA ARG A 345 -0.53 -0.82 -18.53
C ARG A 345 -2.05 -0.67 -18.63
N ARG A 346 -2.74 -1.46 -19.45
CA ARG A 346 -4.20 -1.44 -19.54
C ARG A 346 -4.87 -1.84 -18.22
N THR A 347 -4.31 -2.83 -17.53
CA THR A 347 -4.77 -3.20 -16.19
C THR A 347 -4.62 -2.04 -15.21
N ALA A 348 -3.47 -1.38 -15.17
CA ALA A 348 -3.28 -0.20 -14.32
C ALA A 348 -4.27 0.93 -14.66
N GLU A 349 -4.57 1.15 -15.94
CA GLU A 349 -5.57 2.14 -16.37
C GLU A 349 -6.99 1.79 -15.92
N ALA A 350 -7.35 0.51 -15.89
CA ALA A 350 -8.63 0.06 -15.36
C ALA A 350 -8.77 0.26 -13.84
N TYR A 351 -7.64 0.29 -13.12
CA TYR A 351 -7.56 0.51 -11.68
C TYR A 351 -6.95 1.86 -11.32
N ALA A 352 -7.03 2.86 -12.21
CA ALA A 352 -6.70 4.24 -11.88
C ALA A 352 -7.57 4.75 -10.72
N ASP A 353 -7.02 5.60 -9.87
CA ASP A 353 -7.72 6.08 -8.65
C ASP A 353 -9.11 6.66 -8.98
N GLU A 354 -9.24 7.40 -10.08
CA GLU A 354 -10.51 8.00 -10.51
C GLU A 354 -11.54 6.95 -11.00
N ARG A 355 -11.09 5.79 -11.47
CA ARG A 355 -11.97 4.68 -11.88
C ARG A 355 -12.63 3.98 -10.70
N LEU A 356 -12.16 4.23 -9.50
CA LEU A 356 -12.71 3.68 -8.26
C LEU A 356 -13.70 4.63 -7.56
N ASP A 357 -13.97 5.80 -8.11
CA ASP A 357 -14.83 6.81 -7.50
C ASP A 357 -16.26 6.29 -7.25
N ASP A 358 -16.84 5.52 -8.16
CA ASP A 358 -18.17 4.94 -7.96
C ASP A 358 -18.21 4.01 -6.75
N ARG A 359 -17.19 3.19 -6.54
CA ARG A 359 -17.09 2.31 -5.36
C ARG A 359 -16.90 3.10 -4.07
N TRP A 360 -16.15 4.20 -4.12
CA TRP A 360 -16.04 5.13 -2.99
C TRP A 360 -17.34 5.86 -2.72
N ALA A 361 -18.11 6.20 -3.76
CA ALA A 361 -19.43 6.81 -3.62
C ALA A 361 -20.39 5.88 -2.86
N GLU A 362 -20.42 4.57 -3.21
CA GLU A 362 -21.22 3.57 -2.50
C GLU A 362 -20.82 3.45 -1.02
N LEU A 363 -19.53 3.41 -0.69
CA LEU A 363 -19.06 3.36 0.69
C LEU A 363 -19.43 4.62 1.48
N LEU A 364 -19.32 5.79 0.86
CA LEU A 364 -19.55 7.08 1.52
C LEU A 364 -21.03 7.43 1.63
N GLU A 365 -21.89 6.85 0.80
CA GLU A 365 -23.33 7.06 0.84
C GLU A 365 -23.91 6.61 2.19
N GLY A 366 -24.67 7.51 2.84
CA GLY A 366 -25.22 7.26 4.17
C GLY A 366 -24.19 7.21 5.31
N PHE A 367 -22.88 7.20 5.02
CA PHE A 367 -21.82 7.31 6.01
C PHE A 367 -21.53 8.78 6.35
N VAL A 368 -21.44 9.61 5.32
CA VAL A 368 -21.29 11.07 5.43
C VAL A 368 -22.28 11.75 4.49
N HIS A 369 -22.83 12.89 4.88
CA HIS A 369 -23.75 13.67 4.04
C HIS A 369 -22.97 14.56 3.07
N ARG A 370 -23.43 14.63 1.80
CA ARG A 370 -22.87 15.58 0.84
C ARG A 370 -23.12 17.01 1.28
N ALA A 371 -22.21 17.91 0.94
CA ALA A 371 -22.44 19.34 1.09
C ALA A 371 -23.67 19.76 0.25
N ARG A 372 -24.55 20.56 0.87
CA ARG A 372 -25.70 21.14 0.18
C ARG A 372 -25.26 22.32 -0.67
#